data_104782c1e48f50b4a4acaf8f5492de2b
#
_entry.id   104782c1e48f50b4a4acaf8f5492de2b
#
_cell.length_a   1.000
_cell.length_b   1.000
_cell.length_c   1.000
_cell.angle_alpha   90.00
_cell.angle_beta   90.00
_cell.angle_gamma   90.00
#
_symmetry.space_group_name_H-M   'P 1'
#
loop_
_entity.id
_entity.type
_entity.pdbx_description
1 polymer ?
#
loop_
_entity_poly.entity_id
_entity_poly.type
_entity_poly.pdbx_seq_one_letter_code
_entity_poly.pdbx_strand_id
1 'polypeptide(L)'
;MMKLLRAHGQARGSTLLEVALAVAIMAASGVGLIATQLSLSRHAQTAAVRAQAVFIADALAEAAVEGSSGIGAGDQWGTRASVVIPGGAVSIASAGIDASVATVTWPAKPYGSAAAPQPCAGAPASPGRECASLTFAR
;
A
#
# COMPACT_ATOMS: atom_id res chain seq x y z
N MET A 1 -76.40 -8.57 -19.54
CA MET A 1 -75.86 -7.91 -18.38
C MET A 1 -74.80 -8.83 -17.75
N MET A 2 -73.51 -8.72 -18.12
CA MET A 2 -72.45 -9.60 -17.70
C MET A 2 -71.69 -8.88 -16.53
N LYS A 3 -71.81 -9.39 -15.30
CA LYS A 3 -71.22 -8.86 -14.09
C LYS A 3 -69.79 -9.37 -14.04
N LEU A 4 -68.84 -8.50 -14.35
CA LEU A 4 -67.40 -8.75 -14.14
C LEU A 4 -67.12 -8.76 -12.64
N LEU A 5 -66.98 -9.95 -12.06
CA LEU A 5 -66.43 -10.18 -10.73
C LEU A 5 -64.94 -9.89 -10.79
N ARG A 6 -64.52 -8.70 -10.31
CA ARG A 6 -63.18 -8.34 -10.06
C ARG A 6 -62.68 -9.15 -8.84
N ALA A 7 -61.91 -10.19 -9.07
CA ALA A 7 -61.20 -10.88 -8.04
C ALA A 7 -60.13 -9.95 -7.46
N HIS A 8 -60.40 -9.36 -6.28
CA HIS A 8 -59.39 -8.73 -5.45
C HIS A 8 -58.60 -9.84 -4.76
N GLY A 9 -57.71 -10.49 -5.50
CA GLY A 9 -56.74 -11.45 -4.95
C GLY A 9 -55.70 -10.74 -4.12
N GLN A 10 -55.77 -10.95 -2.87
CA GLN A 10 -54.79 -10.88 -1.78
C GLN A 10 -53.37 -10.44 -2.14
N ALA A 11 -53.13 -9.13 -2.10
CA ALA A 11 -51.81 -8.54 -2.23
C ALA A 11 -51.04 -8.47 -0.87
N ARG A 12 -51.46 -9.24 0.15
CA ARG A 12 -50.88 -9.16 1.50
C ARG A 12 -49.56 -9.92 1.72
N GLY A 13 -49.21 -10.86 0.82
CA GLY A 13 -47.96 -11.63 0.87
C GLY A 13 -46.83 -11.00 0.07
N SER A 14 -47.16 -10.16 -0.93
CA SER A 14 -46.19 -9.54 -1.84
C SER A 14 -45.36 -8.45 -1.16
N THR A 15 -45.97 -7.65 -0.29
CA THR A 15 -45.30 -6.54 0.36
C THR A 15 -44.23 -6.98 1.38
N LEU A 16 -44.49 -8.08 2.11
CA LEU A 16 -43.47 -8.62 3.03
C LEU A 16 -42.26 -9.18 2.30
N LEU A 17 -42.50 -9.84 1.16
CA LEU A 17 -41.41 -10.37 0.33
C LEU A 17 -40.61 -9.26 -0.33
N GLU A 18 -41.27 -8.20 -0.77
CA GLU A 18 -40.64 -7.00 -1.34
C GLU A 18 -39.76 -6.27 -0.32
N VAL A 19 -40.28 -6.08 0.90
CA VAL A 19 -39.47 -5.48 2.00
C VAL A 19 -38.29 -6.38 2.37
N ALA A 20 -38.49 -7.70 2.47
CA ALA A 20 -37.42 -8.64 2.76
C ALA A 20 -36.32 -8.61 1.68
N LEU A 21 -36.72 -8.55 0.40
CA LEU A 21 -35.79 -8.45 -0.71
C LEU A 21 -35.03 -7.12 -0.71
N ALA A 22 -35.73 -6.01 -0.43
CA ALA A 22 -35.09 -4.70 -0.35
C ALA A 22 -34.03 -4.63 0.77
N VAL A 23 -34.36 -5.15 1.95
CA VAL A 23 -33.42 -5.22 3.08
C VAL A 23 -32.23 -6.14 2.75
N ALA A 24 -32.45 -7.25 2.09
CA ALA A 24 -31.38 -8.16 1.67
C ALA A 24 -30.42 -7.50 0.68
N ILE A 25 -30.93 -6.74 -0.29
CA ILE A 25 -30.10 -5.98 -1.25
C ILE A 25 -29.32 -4.87 -0.54
N MET A 26 -29.95 -4.14 0.38
CA MET A 26 -29.25 -3.12 1.17
C MET A 26 -28.14 -3.70 2.03
N ALA A 27 -28.39 -4.83 2.68
CA ALA A 27 -27.38 -5.52 3.48
C ALA A 27 -26.20 -6.01 2.63
N ALA A 28 -26.48 -6.62 1.46
CA ALA A 28 -25.44 -7.07 0.53
C ALA A 28 -24.59 -5.90 0.01
N SER A 29 -25.22 -4.77 -0.33
CA SER A 29 -24.54 -3.55 -0.77
C SER A 29 -23.65 -2.97 0.33
N GLY A 30 -24.11 -2.97 1.59
CA GLY A 30 -23.35 -2.52 2.73
C GLY A 30 -22.08 -3.34 2.97
N VAL A 31 -22.18 -4.67 2.89
CA VAL A 31 -21.01 -5.56 3.04
C VAL A 31 -20.00 -5.33 1.91
N GLY A 32 -20.47 -5.16 0.67
CA GLY A 32 -19.60 -4.85 -0.47
C GLY A 32 -18.82 -3.54 -0.27
N LEU A 33 -19.46 -2.51 0.26
CA LEU A 33 -18.82 -1.22 0.53
C LEU A 33 -17.72 -1.34 1.61
N ILE A 34 -17.98 -2.09 2.67
CA ILE A 34 -16.97 -2.32 3.73
C ILE A 34 -15.76 -3.05 3.16
N ALA A 35 -15.95 -4.06 2.33
CA ALA A 35 -14.86 -4.80 1.68
C ALA A 35 -13.97 -3.89 0.83
N THR A 36 -14.57 -2.99 0.04
CA THR A 36 -13.82 -2.02 -0.78
C THR A 36 -13.06 -1.01 0.07
N GLN A 37 -13.66 -0.49 1.13
CA GLN A 37 -12.99 0.44 2.06
C GLN A 37 -11.78 -0.20 2.74
N LEU A 38 -11.89 -1.47 3.16
CA LEU A 38 -10.78 -2.21 3.76
C LEU A 38 -9.63 -2.41 2.77
N SER A 39 -9.93 -2.72 1.52
CA SER A 39 -8.93 -2.84 0.46
C SER A 39 -8.22 -1.51 0.21
N LEU A 40 -8.96 -0.41 0.07
CA LEU A 40 -8.40 0.93 -0.11
C LEU A 40 -7.50 1.35 1.06
N SER A 41 -7.92 1.07 2.30
CA SER A 41 -7.12 1.38 3.49
C SER A 41 -5.78 0.64 3.48
N ARG A 42 -5.75 -0.63 3.06
CA ARG A 42 -4.51 -1.41 2.93
C ARG A 42 -3.59 -0.84 1.85
N HIS A 43 -4.14 -0.45 0.70
CA HIS A 43 -3.37 0.20 -0.36
C HIS A 43 -2.80 1.55 0.07
N ALA A 44 -3.58 2.37 0.78
CA ALA A 44 -3.13 3.65 1.31
C ALA A 44 -1.96 3.49 2.30
N GLN A 45 -2.02 2.50 3.19
CA GLN A 45 -0.91 2.21 4.12
C GLN A 45 0.37 1.80 3.39
N THR A 46 0.26 0.97 2.34
CA THR A 46 1.43 0.55 1.54
C THR A 46 2.03 1.72 0.78
N ALA A 47 1.19 2.57 0.20
CA ALA A 47 1.61 3.79 -0.49
C ALA A 47 2.31 4.78 0.47
N ALA A 48 1.80 4.93 1.70
CA ALA A 48 2.40 5.79 2.71
C ALA A 48 3.81 5.33 3.10
N VAL A 49 4.01 4.02 3.33
CA VAL A 49 5.35 3.47 3.64
C VAL A 49 6.32 3.71 2.47
N ARG A 50 5.89 3.49 1.23
CA ARG A 50 6.71 3.76 0.05
C ARG A 50 7.08 5.24 -0.09
N ALA A 51 6.12 6.14 0.15
CA ALA A 51 6.37 7.58 0.11
C ALA A 51 7.41 7.99 1.18
N GLN A 52 7.29 7.47 2.39
CA GLN A 52 8.27 7.69 3.45
C GLN A 52 9.65 7.15 3.09
N ALA A 53 9.72 5.95 2.49
CA ALA A 53 10.97 5.35 2.06
C ALA A 53 11.66 6.16 0.95
N VAL A 54 10.92 6.68 -0.01
CA VAL A 54 11.45 7.56 -1.06
C VAL A 54 11.98 8.86 -0.46
N PHE A 55 11.25 9.46 0.48
CA PHE A 55 11.69 10.68 1.17
C PHE A 55 13.00 10.45 1.96
N ILE A 56 13.14 9.31 2.64
CA ILE A 56 14.37 8.95 3.36
C ILE A 56 15.50 8.69 2.36
N ALA A 57 15.24 8.04 1.23
CA ALA A 57 16.25 7.80 0.20
C ALA A 57 16.77 9.11 -0.42
N ASP A 58 15.89 10.07 -0.65
CA ASP A 58 16.21 11.41 -1.14
C ASP A 58 17.09 12.17 -0.15
N ALA A 59 16.67 12.24 1.10
CA ALA A 59 17.43 12.89 2.15
C ALA A 59 18.82 12.22 2.41
N LEU A 60 18.89 10.89 2.22
CA LEU A 60 20.16 10.16 2.31
C LEU A 60 21.08 10.49 1.13
N ALA A 61 20.50 10.63 -0.08
CA ALA A 61 21.26 11.03 -1.26
C ALA A 61 21.82 12.45 -1.12
N GLU A 62 21.01 13.40 -0.68
CA GLU A 62 21.44 14.78 -0.36
C GLU A 62 22.58 14.80 0.66
N ALA A 63 22.43 14.09 1.76
CA ALA A 63 23.46 14.00 2.79
C ALA A 63 24.77 13.36 2.28
N ALA A 64 24.68 12.45 1.32
CA ALA A 64 25.84 11.83 0.69
C ALA A 64 26.57 12.78 -0.28
N VAL A 65 25.84 13.65 -0.98
CA VAL A 65 26.41 14.67 -1.89
C VAL A 65 27.10 15.79 -1.10
N GLU A 66 26.55 16.22 0.02
CA GLU A 66 27.13 17.28 0.87
C GLU A 66 28.45 16.88 1.58
N GLY A 67 28.95 15.66 1.34
CA GLY A 67 30.27 15.24 1.79
C GLY A 67 30.37 14.90 3.26
N SER A 68 29.27 14.75 3.97
CA SER A 68 29.26 14.07 5.25
C SER A 68 29.66 12.61 4.99
N SER A 69 30.94 12.31 5.32
CA SER A 69 31.57 11.01 5.10
C SER A 69 30.54 9.88 5.30
N GLY A 70 30.28 9.12 4.24
CA GLY A 70 29.09 8.24 4.06
C GLY A 70 28.79 7.25 5.20
N ILE A 71 29.69 7.07 6.15
CA ILE A 71 29.51 6.22 7.33
C ILE A 71 28.60 6.92 8.36
N GLY A 72 28.83 8.21 8.66
CA GLY A 72 28.00 8.92 9.66
C GLY A 72 26.59 9.26 9.19
N ALA A 73 26.42 9.56 7.90
CA ALA A 73 25.09 9.79 7.32
C ALA A 73 24.27 8.49 7.30
N GLY A 74 24.88 7.37 6.93
CA GLY A 74 24.23 6.05 6.92
C GLY A 74 23.68 5.64 8.28
N ASP A 75 24.46 5.82 9.34
CA ASP A 75 24.07 5.45 10.71
C ASP A 75 22.92 6.33 11.24
N GLN A 76 22.99 7.65 11.01
CA GLN A 76 21.95 8.58 11.43
C GLN A 76 20.63 8.32 10.71
N TRP A 77 20.68 8.15 9.39
CA TRP A 77 19.49 7.86 8.59
C TRP A 77 18.99 6.43 8.80
N GLY A 78 19.87 5.46 9.10
CA GLY A 78 19.50 4.11 9.48
C GLY A 78 18.65 4.08 10.76
N THR A 79 19.06 4.84 11.76
CA THR A 79 18.31 4.99 13.01
C THR A 79 16.92 5.62 12.74
N ARG A 80 16.86 6.71 11.97
CA ARG A 80 15.60 7.35 11.59
C ARG A 80 14.69 6.41 10.78
N ALA A 81 15.25 5.72 9.79
CA ALA A 81 14.50 4.78 8.97
C ALA A 81 13.85 3.67 9.79
N SER A 82 14.57 3.12 10.78
CA SER A 82 14.05 2.05 11.64
C SER A 82 12.92 2.51 12.56
N VAL A 83 12.90 3.79 12.95
CA VAL A 83 11.82 4.39 13.77
C VAL A 83 10.59 4.70 12.94
N VAL A 84 10.76 5.24 11.72
CA VAL A 84 9.64 5.65 10.85
C VAL A 84 9.05 4.46 10.11
N ILE A 85 9.89 3.54 9.67
CA ILE A 85 9.50 2.34 8.93
C ILE A 85 9.94 1.12 9.76
N PRO A 86 9.02 0.38 10.38
CA PRO A 86 9.36 -0.79 11.20
C PRO A 86 10.22 -1.80 10.43
N GLY A 87 11.43 -2.07 10.91
CA GLY A 87 12.41 -2.92 10.23
C GLY A 87 13.05 -2.28 8.99
N GLY A 88 12.92 -0.97 8.83
CA GLY A 88 13.59 -0.19 7.79
C GLY A 88 15.10 -0.23 7.95
N ALA A 89 15.82 -0.35 6.83
CA ALA A 89 17.25 -0.27 6.74
C ALA A 89 17.64 0.56 5.53
N VAL A 90 18.73 1.30 5.63
CA VAL A 90 19.27 2.13 4.54
C VAL A 90 20.64 1.64 4.11
N SER A 91 20.97 1.86 2.84
CA SER A 91 22.28 1.59 2.29
C SER A 91 22.61 2.55 1.14
N ILE A 92 23.89 2.85 0.97
CA ILE A 92 24.40 3.56 -0.21
C ILE A 92 25.37 2.61 -0.90
N ALA A 93 25.19 2.43 -2.19
CA ALA A 93 26.05 1.61 -3.03
C ALA A 93 26.54 2.40 -4.24
N SER A 94 27.76 2.14 -4.71
CA SER A 94 28.25 2.71 -5.95
C SER A 94 27.56 2.06 -7.14
N ALA A 95 27.10 2.87 -8.09
CA ALA A 95 26.42 2.43 -9.32
C ALA A 95 27.23 2.85 -10.58
N GLY A 96 28.56 2.74 -10.52
CA GLY A 96 29.46 3.15 -11.58
C GLY A 96 30.53 4.14 -11.08
N ILE A 97 31.13 4.89 -12.00
CA ILE A 97 32.26 5.81 -11.71
C ILE A 97 31.73 7.08 -11.02
N ASP A 98 30.61 7.63 -11.51
CA ASP A 98 30.10 8.94 -11.09
C ASP A 98 28.66 8.84 -10.51
N ALA A 99 28.18 7.67 -10.20
CA ALA A 99 26.83 7.47 -9.68
C ALA A 99 26.82 6.61 -8.43
N SER A 100 25.91 6.95 -7.54
CA SER A 100 25.59 6.17 -6.33
C SER A 100 24.10 5.92 -6.24
N VAL A 101 23.72 4.88 -5.50
CA VAL A 101 22.33 4.54 -5.25
C VAL A 101 22.07 4.54 -3.75
N ALA A 102 21.17 5.39 -3.32
CA ALA A 102 20.59 5.34 -1.98
C ALA A 102 19.41 4.37 -2.00
N THR A 103 19.41 3.40 -1.10
CA THR A 103 18.37 2.37 -1.04
C THR A 103 17.83 2.28 0.38
N VAL A 104 16.49 2.29 0.49
CA VAL A 104 15.76 2.01 1.73
C VAL A 104 15.03 0.69 1.53
N THR A 105 15.19 -0.25 2.46
CA THR A 105 14.54 -1.55 2.43
C THR A 105 13.68 -1.74 3.68
N TRP A 106 12.55 -2.45 3.57
CA TRP A 106 11.67 -2.80 4.69
C TRP A 106 11.04 -4.17 4.49
N PRO A 107 10.58 -4.84 5.57
CA PRO A 107 9.91 -6.12 5.45
C PRO A 107 8.63 -6.03 4.60
N ALA A 108 8.49 -6.90 3.61
CA ALA A 108 7.26 -7.04 2.85
C ALA A 108 6.14 -7.55 3.77
N LYS A 109 4.97 -6.90 3.72
CA LYS A 109 3.82 -7.39 4.49
C LYS A 109 3.29 -8.68 3.83
N PRO A 110 2.95 -9.73 4.61
CA PRO A 110 2.49 -11.02 4.08
C PRO A 110 1.15 -10.93 3.35
N TYR A 111 0.44 -9.81 3.49
CA TYR A 111 -0.87 -9.60 2.87
C TYR A 111 -0.78 -8.40 1.92
N GLY A 112 -0.63 -8.64 0.62
CA GLY A 112 -1.01 -7.60 -0.32
C GLY A 112 -0.15 -7.33 -1.53
N SER A 113 1.00 -7.91 -1.75
CA SER A 113 1.63 -7.80 -3.04
C SER A 113 1.74 -9.16 -3.72
N ALA A 114 0.78 -9.42 -4.61
CA ALA A 114 0.94 -10.43 -5.67
C ALA A 114 1.99 -9.99 -6.71
N ALA A 115 2.60 -8.82 -6.55
CA ALA A 115 3.72 -8.38 -7.35
C ALA A 115 4.99 -9.09 -6.87
N ALA A 116 5.67 -9.75 -7.78
CA ALA A 116 6.99 -10.31 -7.53
C ALA A 116 7.89 -9.21 -6.92
N PRO A 117 8.73 -9.54 -5.92
CA PRO A 117 9.67 -8.59 -5.34
C PRO A 117 10.52 -8.00 -6.45
N GLN A 118 10.41 -6.68 -6.64
CA GLN A 118 11.21 -6.00 -7.65
C GLN A 118 12.67 -5.95 -7.18
N PRO A 119 13.63 -6.23 -8.06
CA PRO A 119 15.03 -6.12 -7.69
C PRO A 119 15.34 -4.66 -7.33
N CYS A 120 15.95 -4.48 -6.17
CA CYS A 120 16.39 -3.17 -5.71
C CYS A 120 17.67 -2.78 -6.44
N ALA A 121 17.71 -1.62 -7.08
CA ALA A 121 18.94 -1.10 -7.60
C ALA A 121 19.94 -0.89 -6.43
N GLY A 122 21.14 -1.44 -6.55
CA GLY A 122 22.21 -1.25 -5.56
C GLY A 122 22.12 -2.06 -4.26
N ALA A 123 21.10 -2.89 -4.08
CA ALA A 123 21.02 -3.82 -2.96
C ALA A 123 20.73 -5.24 -3.45
N PRO A 124 21.32 -6.27 -2.81
CA PRO A 124 20.95 -7.64 -3.14
C PRO A 124 19.48 -7.84 -2.84
N ALA A 125 18.75 -8.47 -3.78
CA ALA A 125 17.34 -8.82 -3.60
C ALA A 125 17.21 -9.77 -2.40
N SER A 126 16.80 -9.24 -1.26
CA SER A 126 16.56 -10.06 -0.08
C SER A 126 15.11 -10.55 -0.12
N PRO A 127 14.88 -11.86 -0.11
CA PRO A 127 13.53 -12.40 -0.11
C PRO A 127 12.74 -11.87 1.09
N GLY A 128 11.49 -11.47 0.86
CA GLY A 128 10.62 -10.94 1.91
C GLY A 128 10.87 -9.47 2.27
N ARG A 129 11.64 -8.72 1.51
CA ARG A 129 11.80 -7.27 1.67
C ARG A 129 11.33 -6.51 0.43
N GLU A 130 10.72 -5.37 0.67
CA GLU A 130 10.46 -4.35 -0.36
C GLU A 130 11.53 -3.26 -0.27
N CYS A 131 11.66 -2.47 -1.34
CA CYS A 131 12.65 -1.40 -1.37
C CYS A 131 12.20 -0.19 -2.20
N ALA A 132 12.80 0.95 -1.88
CA ALA A 132 12.83 2.13 -2.72
C ALA A 132 14.29 2.54 -2.94
N SER A 133 14.66 2.88 -4.16
CA SER A 133 16.02 3.28 -4.51
C SER A 133 16.01 4.55 -5.35
N LEU A 134 16.98 5.43 -5.09
CA LEU A 134 17.23 6.66 -5.81
C LEU A 134 18.68 6.67 -6.29
N THR A 135 18.88 6.86 -7.59
CA THR A 135 20.21 7.03 -8.18
C THR A 135 20.56 8.51 -8.22
N PHE A 136 21.73 8.87 -7.77
CA PHE A 136 22.23 10.25 -7.75
C PHE A 136 23.68 10.32 -8.25
N ALA A 137 24.05 11.48 -8.81
CA ALA A 137 25.42 11.76 -9.21
C ALA A 137 26.28 12.08 -7.99
N ARG A 138 27.54 11.70 -8.05
CA ARG A 138 28.53 11.89 -6.97
C ARG A 138 29.39 13.10 -7.25
#